data_ab2a4245538939e16e73a0012446db62
#
_entry.id   ab2a4245538939e16e73a0012446db62
#
_cell.length_a   1.000
_cell.length_b   1.000
_cell.length_c   1.000
_cell.angle_alpha   90.00
_cell.angle_beta   90.00
_cell.angle_gamma   90.00
#
_symmetry.space_group_name_H-M   'P 1'
#
loop_
_entity.id
_entity.type
_entity.pdbx_description
1 polymer ?
#
loop_
_entity_poly.entity_id
_entity_poly.type
_entity_poly.pdbx_seq_one_letter_code
_entity_poly.pdbx_strand_id
1 'polypeptide(L)'
;MKLSIAIADTEALPSAFVVFRGFDEYIPKAARYGYQGVELALKRAEEIDPVRLQKLLDENGIEVSCISTGQVYADGGLMLTHESKKTRQEVKAIFRAFIDLAANFGRIVNIGRVRGVVGNRPRAYVEDLFVEVARELCEYALLKNVCLILEPVNRYEIDFINTVEEGAKLMKKVGMPNMRLMPDLFHMNIEDNNIGGELAGNMEFIKYIHIADSNRLAPGWGHTDFPLVFKALLYAGYDGWLSAEILPRPDPDSAALQTIEFLTPLIRDYNEKLMKVI
;
A
#
# COMPACT_ATOMS: atom_id res chain seq x y z
N MET A 1 13.49 -9.03 0.18
CA MET A 1 12.07 -8.63 -0.01
C MET A 1 11.15 -9.75 0.45
N LYS A 2 9.96 -9.40 0.93
CA LYS A 2 8.87 -10.30 1.32
C LYS A 2 7.63 -10.06 0.46
N LEU A 3 6.79 -11.09 0.26
CA LEU A 3 5.58 -10.99 -0.54
C LEU A 3 4.33 -11.05 0.34
N SER A 4 3.40 -10.12 0.14
CA SER A 4 2.09 -10.07 0.78
C SER A 4 0.95 -9.99 -0.25
N ILE A 5 -0.28 -10.15 0.21
CA ILE A 5 -1.48 -10.12 -0.62
C ILE A 5 -2.59 -9.34 0.09
N ALA A 6 -3.34 -8.54 -0.67
CA ALA A 6 -4.43 -7.74 -0.15
C ALA A 6 -5.68 -8.60 0.16
N ILE A 7 -6.17 -8.48 1.39
CA ILE A 7 -7.36 -9.18 1.89
C ILE A 7 -8.28 -8.15 2.55
N ALA A 8 -9.59 -8.28 2.34
CA ALA A 8 -10.60 -7.47 3.03
C ALA A 8 -11.59 -8.35 3.82
N ASP A 9 -12.44 -7.73 4.61
CA ASP A 9 -13.58 -8.40 5.22
C ASP A 9 -14.60 -8.87 4.16
N THR A 10 -15.44 -9.83 4.50
CA THR A 10 -16.53 -10.30 3.63
C THR A 10 -17.52 -9.19 3.27
N GLU A 11 -17.74 -8.23 4.18
CA GLU A 11 -18.62 -7.07 4.02
C GLU A 11 -17.94 -5.87 3.35
N ALA A 12 -16.73 -6.06 2.84
CA ALA A 12 -16.00 -5.02 2.12
C ALA A 12 -16.74 -4.58 0.85
N LEU A 13 -16.59 -3.30 0.50
CA LEU A 13 -17.21 -2.74 -0.72
C LEU A 13 -16.78 -3.54 -1.96
N PRO A 14 -17.67 -3.77 -2.93
CA PRO A 14 -17.32 -4.46 -4.18
C PRO A 14 -16.16 -3.80 -4.93
N SER A 15 -15.97 -2.49 -4.74
CA SER A 15 -14.89 -1.69 -5.34
C SER A 15 -13.54 -1.83 -4.64
N ALA A 16 -13.43 -2.60 -3.56
CA ALA A 16 -12.14 -2.86 -2.92
C ALA A 16 -11.25 -3.72 -3.83
N PHE A 17 -10.05 -3.23 -4.14
CA PHE A 17 -9.06 -3.96 -4.92
C PHE A 17 -8.31 -4.94 -4.04
N VAL A 18 -8.94 -6.08 -3.79
CA VAL A 18 -8.40 -7.17 -2.98
C VAL A 18 -8.56 -8.49 -3.68
N VAL A 19 -7.67 -9.41 -3.41
CA VAL A 19 -7.75 -10.77 -3.99
C VAL A 19 -8.74 -11.61 -3.22
N PHE A 20 -8.71 -11.53 -1.90
CA PHE A 20 -9.51 -12.37 -1.03
C PHE A 20 -10.45 -11.55 -0.14
N ARG A 21 -11.58 -12.16 0.27
CA ARG A 21 -12.58 -11.58 1.17
C ARG A 21 -12.94 -12.56 2.27
N GLY A 22 -12.60 -12.19 3.53
CA GLY A 22 -12.79 -13.01 4.72
C GLY A 22 -11.46 -13.39 5.36
N PHE A 23 -11.12 -12.76 6.50
CA PHE A 23 -9.82 -12.91 7.14
C PHE A 23 -9.59 -14.34 7.64
N ASP A 24 -10.58 -14.96 8.28
CA ASP A 24 -10.43 -16.28 8.88
C ASP A 24 -10.15 -17.40 7.89
N GLU A 25 -10.71 -17.31 6.70
CA GLU A 25 -10.53 -18.32 5.64
C GLU A 25 -9.24 -18.05 4.86
N TYR A 26 -8.99 -16.77 4.53
CA TYR A 26 -7.98 -16.46 3.53
C TYR A 26 -6.60 -16.09 4.10
N ILE A 27 -6.47 -15.71 5.37
CA ILE A 27 -5.14 -15.58 5.99
C ILE A 27 -4.43 -16.94 6.04
N PRO A 28 -5.05 -18.04 6.54
CA PRO A 28 -4.44 -19.37 6.47
C PRO A 28 -4.18 -19.84 5.04
N LYS A 29 -5.04 -19.46 4.10
CA LYS A 29 -4.88 -19.84 2.69
C LYS A 29 -3.69 -19.11 2.06
N ALA A 30 -3.53 -17.82 2.30
CA ALA A 30 -2.38 -17.05 1.84
C ALA A 30 -1.06 -17.64 2.37
N ALA A 31 -1.00 -18.01 3.65
CA ALA A 31 0.16 -18.67 4.24
C ALA A 31 0.47 -20.02 3.54
N ARG A 32 -0.55 -20.85 3.28
CA ARG A 32 -0.38 -22.13 2.55
C ARG A 32 0.11 -21.92 1.12
N TYR A 33 -0.24 -20.82 0.47
CA TYR A 33 0.26 -20.49 -0.86
C TYR A 33 1.70 -19.97 -0.87
N GLY A 34 2.25 -19.62 0.33
CA GLY A 34 3.64 -19.18 0.47
C GLY A 34 3.81 -17.67 0.62
N TYR A 35 2.73 -16.91 0.82
CA TYR A 35 2.83 -15.50 1.20
C TYR A 35 3.40 -15.37 2.61
N GLN A 36 4.28 -14.39 2.82
CA GLN A 36 4.84 -14.07 4.13
C GLN A 36 4.01 -13.05 4.89
N GLY A 37 3.12 -12.34 4.20
CA GLY A 37 2.28 -11.33 4.82
C GLY A 37 0.93 -11.17 4.15
N VAL A 38 0.04 -10.47 4.87
CA VAL A 38 -1.24 -10.00 4.36
C VAL A 38 -1.36 -8.50 4.54
N GLU A 39 -1.93 -7.83 3.56
CA GLU A 39 -2.34 -6.43 3.66
C GLU A 39 -3.83 -6.40 3.98
N LEU A 40 -4.21 -5.73 5.07
CA LEU A 40 -5.59 -5.66 5.53
C LEU A 40 -6.28 -4.40 4.98
N ALA A 41 -7.22 -4.57 4.05
CA ALA A 41 -7.99 -3.48 3.48
C ALA A 41 -9.25 -3.21 4.32
N LEU A 42 -9.23 -2.14 5.13
CA LEU A 42 -10.24 -1.83 6.14
C LEU A 42 -10.98 -0.51 5.85
N LYS A 43 -12.23 -0.42 6.29
CA LYS A 43 -13.00 0.83 6.40
C LYS A 43 -12.82 1.46 7.77
N ARG A 44 -12.73 0.62 8.81
CA ARG A 44 -12.59 1.01 10.22
C ARG A 44 -11.70 0.01 10.94
N ALA A 45 -11.00 0.45 11.97
CA ALA A 45 -10.14 -0.43 12.76
C ALA A 45 -10.95 -1.47 13.57
N GLU A 46 -12.19 -1.15 13.88
CA GLU A 46 -13.14 -1.99 14.61
C GLU A 46 -13.60 -3.24 13.83
N GLU A 47 -13.32 -3.34 12.53
CA GLU A 47 -13.50 -4.56 11.74
C GLU A 47 -12.59 -5.69 12.20
N ILE A 48 -11.54 -5.37 12.97
CA ILE A 48 -10.56 -6.33 13.46
C ILE A 48 -10.75 -6.58 14.96
N ASP A 49 -10.92 -7.85 15.34
CA ASP A 49 -10.64 -8.31 16.69
C ASP A 49 -9.13 -8.59 16.80
N PRO A 50 -8.36 -7.77 17.56
CA PRO A 50 -6.91 -7.92 17.63
C PRO A 50 -6.44 -9.25 18.24
N VAL A 51 -7.20 -9.80 19.19
CA VAL A 51 -6.85 -11.08 19.83
C VAL A 51 -7.02 -12.24 18.84
N ARG A 52 -8.15 -12.23 18.14
CA ARG A 52 -8.43 -13.23 17.11
C ARG A 52 -7.43 -13.14 15.95
N LEU A 53 -7.13 -11.93 15.47
CA LEU A 53 -6.15 -11.73 14.43
C LEU A 53 -4.77 -12.23 14.85
N GLN A 54 -4.27 -11.86 16.03
CA GLN A 54 -2.97 -12.31 16.50
C GLN A 54 -2.86 -13.82 16.52
N LYS A 55 -3.88 -14.50 17.08
CA LYS A 55 -3.94 -15.96 17.09
C LYS A 55 -3.86 -16.55 15.67
N LEU A 56 -4.63 -15.99 14.73
CA LEU A 56 -4.67 -16.45 13.35
C LEU A 56 -3.30 -16.29 12.66
N LEU A 57 -2.61 -15.17 12.91
CA LEU A 57 -1.27 -14.92 12.38
C LEU A 57 -0.24 -15.90 12.95
N ASP A 58 -0.25 -16.11 14.26
CA ASP A 58 0.69 -17.00 14.98
C ASP A 58 0.53 -18.47 14.54
N GLU A 59 -0.73 -18.95 14.40
CA GLU A 59 -1.03 -20.32 13.98
C GLU A 59 -0.59 -20.59 12.53
N ASN A 60 -0.49 -19.57 11.70
CA ASN A 60 -0.14 -19.71 10.27
C ASN A 60 1.26 -19.20 9.93
N GLY A 61 2.01 -18.63 10.88
CA GLY A 61 3.35 -18.12 10.64
C GLY A 61 3.40 -17.00 9.60
N ILE A 62 2.37 -16.15 9.53
CA ILE A 62 2.22 -15.04 8.59
C ILE A 62 2.07 -13.73 9.36
N GLU A 63 2.46 -12.61 8.78
CA GLU A 63 2.40 -11.29 9.46
C GLU A 63 1.49 -10.32 8.69
N VAL A 64 1.05 -9.25 9.35
CA VAL A 64 0.42 -8.12 8.66
C VAL A 64 1.52 -7.26 8.06
N SER A 65 1.46 -6.99 6.77
CA SER A 65 2.42 -6.14 6.07
C SER A 65 2.04 -4.66 6.10
N CYS A 66 0.74 -4.36 5.97
CA CYS A 66 0.19 -3.01 5.95
C CYS A 66 -1.30 -3.01 6.29
N ILE A 67 -1.81 -1.89 6.83
CA ILE A 67 -3.24 -1.58 6.90
C ILE A 67 -3.57 -0.60 5.78
N SER A 68 -4.39 -1.03 4.83
CA SER A 68 -4.82 -0.24 3.69
C SER A 68 -6.16 0.44 3.94
N THR A 69 -6.26 1.74 3.59
CA THR A 69 -7.40 2.60 3.89
C THR A 69 -8.21 2.99 2.64
N GLY A 70 -8.01 2.30 1.52
CA GLY A 70 -8.69 2.61 0.25
C GLY A 70 -10.22 2.63 0.36
N GLN A 71 -10.78 1.83 1.26
CA GLN A 71 -12.22 1.77 1.49
C GLN A 71 -12.78 2.99 2.25
N VAL A 72 -11.98 3.72 3.04
CA VAL A 72 -12.43 4.92 3.79
C VAL A 72 -12.95 6.00 2.83
N TYR A 73 -12.24 6.24 1.72
CA TYR A 73 -12.68 7.16 0.69
C TYR A 73 -13.92 6.65 -0.05
N ALA A 74 -13.92 5.37 -0.41
CA ALA A 74 -15.00 4.76 -1.18
C ALA A 74 -16.33 4.66 -0.41
N ASP A 75 -16.28 4.50 0.90
CA ASP A 75 -17.47 4.32 1.77
C ASP A 75 -18.23 5.63 2.06
N GLY A 76 -17.63 6.79 1.86
CA GLY A 76 -18.31 8.05 2.21
C GLY A 76 -17.68 9.31 1.66
N GLY A 77 -16.73 9.20 0.73
CA GLY A 77 -16.02 10.34 0.17
C GLY A 77 -15.17 11.07 1.21
N LEU A 78 -14.81 10.40 2.30
CA LEU A 78 -14.02 10.98 3.39
C LEU A 78 -12.59 11.27 2.91
N MET A 79 -12.12 12.50 3.13
CA MET A 79 -10.81 12.97 2.65
C MET A 79 -10.07 13.78 3.70
N LEU A 80 -8.76 13.57 3.79
CA LEU A 80 -7.85 14.37 4.65
C LEU A 80 -7.81 15.84 4.24
N THR A 81 -8.05 16.14 2.95
CA THR A 81 -8.10 17.50 2.40
C THR A 81 -9.53 18.01 2.16
N HIS A 82 -10.53 17.44 2.85
CA HIS A 82 -11.92 17.90 2.73
C HIS A 82 -12.06 19.37 3.20
N GLU A 83 -12.92 20.16 2.56
CA GLU A 83 -13.13 21.58 2.90
C GLU A 83 -13.63 21.77 4.33
N SER A 84 -14.58 20.93 4.76
CA SER A 84 -15.11 20.95 6.13
C SER A 84 -14.05 20.49 7.14
N LYS A 85 -13.71 21.38 8.08
CA LYS A 85 -12.84 21.04 9.21
C LYS A 85 -13.42 19.88 10.04
N LYS A 86 -14.74 19.80 10.20
CA LYS A 86 -15.41 18.71 10.92
C LYS A 86 -15.11 17.36 10.26
N THR A 87 -15.27 17.27 8.94
CA THR A 87 -14.96 16.04 8.19
C THR A 87 -13.49 15.66 8.29
N ARG A 88 -12.57 16.65 8.20
CA ARG A 88 -11.14 16.36 8.40
C ARG A 88 -10.84 15.81 9.80
N GLN A 89 -11.52 16.30 10.84
CA GLN A 89 -11.35 15.76 12.21
C GLN A 89 -11.87 14.32 12.30
N GLU A 90 -12.98 14.00 11.65
CA GLU A 90 -13.51 12.64 11.56
C GLU A 90 -12.51 11.69 10.89
N VAL A 91 -11.97 12.07 9.72
CA VAL A 91 -10.97 11.27 9.01
C VAL A 91 -9.71 11.09 9.86
N LYS A 92 -9.24 12.14 10.53
CA LYS A 92 -8.10 12.04 11.46
C LYS A 92 -8.35 11.07 12.61
N ALA A 93 -9.58 11.04 13.15
CA ALA A 93 -9.93 10.07 14.20
C ALA A 93 -9.87 8.63 13.69
N ILE A 94 -10.37 8.38 12.47
CA ILE A 94 -10.27 7.07 11.82
C ILE A 94 -8.80 6.66 11.64
N PHE A 95 -7.96 7.58 11.15
CA PHE A 95 -6.53 7.30 10.98
C PHE A 95 -5.80 7.02 12.28
N ARG A 96 -6.15 7.72 13.38
CA ARG A 96 -5.59 7.42 14.71
C ARG A 96 -5.94 6.01 15.15
N ALA A 97 -7.18 5.55 14.93
CA ALA A 97 -7.57 4.18 15.23
C ALA A 97 -6.79 3.16 14.39
N PHE A 98 -6.55 3.43 13.10
CA PHE A 98 -5.69 2.59 12.28
C PHE A 98 -4.23 2.59 12.75
N ILE A 99 -3.70 3.73 13.17
CA ILE A 99 -2.35 3.84 13.74
C ILE A 99 -2.25 3.01 15.03
N ASP A 100 -3.26 3.06 15.90
CA ASP A 100 -3.32 2.26 17.11
C ASP A 100 -3.36 0.76 16.83
N LEU A 101 -4.13 0.34 15.84
CA LEU A 101 -4.16 -1.05 15.36
C LEU A 101 -2.80 -1.45 14.75
N ALA A 102 -2.24 -0.62 13.86
CA ALA A 102 -0.97 -0.87 13.19
C ALA A 102 0.22 -0.93 14.16
N ALA A 103 0.15 -0.27 15.32
CA ALA A 103 1.19 -0.37 16.35
C ALA A 103 1.45 -1.81 16.82
N ASN A 104 0.45 -2.67 16.71
CA ASN A 104 0.55 -4.10 17.03
C ASN A 104 0.70 -4.97 15.78
N PHE A 105 0.32 -4.45 14.57
CA PHE A 105 0.26 -5.22 13.34
C PHE A 105 0.92 -4.47 12.19
N GLY A 106 2.05 -4.92 11.69
CA GLY A 106 2.74 -4.43 10.49
C GLY A 106 3.39 -3.05 10.59
N ARG A 107 2.94 -2.16 11.48
CA ARG A 107 3.47 -0.80 11.73
C ARG A 107 3.45 0.11 10.50
N ILE A 108 2.59 -0.17 9.54
CA ILE A 108 2.42 0.61 8.31
C ILE A 108 0.94 0.86 8.07
N VAL A 109 0.57 2.12 7.76
CA VAL A 109 -0.78 2.52 7.36
C VAL A 109 -0.71 3.26 6.02
N ASN A 110 -1.46 2.79 5.03
CA ASN A 110 -1.53 3.41 3.72
C ASN A 110 -2.46 4.63 3.70
N ILE A 111 -2.06 5.68 3.00
CA ILE A 111 -2.87 6.81 2.59
C ILE A 111 -3.06 6.73 1.07
N GLY A 112 -4.10 6.05 0.63
CA GLY A 112 -4.51 6.00 -0.78
C GLY A 112 -5.34 7.22 -1.18
N ARG A 113 -6.47 7.02 -1.88
CA ARG A 113 -7.36 8.09 -2.34
C ARG A 113 -7.97 8.96 -1.21
N VAL A 114 -7.97 8.48 0.02
CA VAL A 114 -8.38 9.26 1.20
C VAL A 114 -7.55 10.53 1.42
N ARG A 115 -6.38 10.67 0.77
CA ARG A 115 -5.62 11.94 0.75
C ARG A 115 -6.43 13.10 0.21
N GLY A 116 -7.38 12.84 -0.70
CA GLY A 116 -8.29 13.81 -1.28
C GLY A 116 -7.93 14.23 -2.69
N VAL A 117 -8.75 15.12 -3.25
CA VAL A 117 -8.68 15.61 -4.62
C VAL A 117 -8.37 17.11 -4.66
N VAL A 118 -7.82 17.58 -5.77
CA VAL A 118 -7.66 19.02 -6.03
C VAL A 118 -9.01 19.62 -6.46
N GLY A 119 -9.67 19.02 -7.42
CA GLY A 119 -10.92 19.51 -8.00
C GLY A 119 -10.77 20.95 -8.51
N ASN A 120 -11.70 21.81 -8.14
CA ASN A 120 -11.69 23.24 -8.56
C ASN A 120 -10.87 24.15 -7.61
N ARG A 121 -10.14 23.57 -6.66
CA ARG A 121 -9.34 24.36 -5.69
C ARG A 121 -7.92 24.65 -6.22
N PRO A 122 -7.25 25.71 -5.77
CA PRO A 122 -5.82 25.88 -6.06
C PRO A 122 -5.02 24.68 -5.54
N ARG A 123 -4.19 24.06 -6.40
CA ARG A 123 -3.37 22.88 -6.03
C ARG A 123 -2.48 23.18 -4.80
N ALA A 124 -1.85 24.35 -4.75
CA ALA A 124 -1.01 24.75 -3.62
C ALA A 124 -1.78 24.75 -2.29
N TYR A 125 -3.03 25.21 -2.29
CA TYR A 125 -3.88 25.19 -1.10
C TYR A 125 -4.17 23.75 -0.62
N VAL A 126 -4.45 22.83 -1.56
CA VAL A 126 -4.71 21.41 -1.23
C VAL A 126 -3.44 20.72 -0.72
N GLU A 127 -2.28 21.03 -1.32
CA GLU A 127 -0.99 20.54 -0.83
C GLU A 127 -0.69 21.02 0.59
N ASP A 128 -0.85 22.31 0.87
CA ASP A 128 -0.58 22.88 2.20
C ASP A 128 -1.51 22.25 3.24
N LEU A 129 -2.79 22.07 2.91
CA LEU A 129 -3.74 21.42 3.77
C LEU A 129 -3.39 19.95 4.03
N PHE A 130 -2.94 19.22 3.01
CA PHE A 130 -2.45 17.86 3.17
C PHE A 130 -1.22 17.81 4.07
N VAL A 131 -0.25 18.70 3.85
CA VAL A 131 0.99 18.79 4.66
C VAL A 131 0.67 19.02 6.14
N GLU A 132 -0.25 19.94 6.45
CA GLU A 132 -0.70 20.20 7.82
C GLU A 132 -1.25 18.93 8.48
N VAL A 133 -2.21 18.28 7.82
CA VAL A 133 -2.88 17.09 8.36
C VAL A 133 -1.92 15.89 8.43
N ALA A 134 -1.06 15.72 7.43
CA ALA A 134 -0.08 14.63 7.42
C ALA A 134 0.92 14.75 8.56
N ARG A 135 1.43 15.98 8.86
CA ARG A 135 2.32 16.21 10.00
C ARG A 135 1.66 15.82 11.33
N GLU A 136 0.43 16.27 11.56
CA GLU A 136 -0.30 15.92 12.78
C GLU A 136 -0.48 14.40 12.96
N LEU A 137 -0.80 13.68 11.88
CA LEU A 137 -0.92 12.23 11.91
C LEU A 137 0.43 11.55 12.08
N CYS A 138 1.49 12.06 11.44
CA CYS A 138 2.85 11.53 11.58
C CYS A 138 3.39 11.68 13.00
N GLU A 139 3.15 12.83 13.65
CA GLU A 139 3.52 13.07 15.06
C GLU A 139 2.86 12.02 15.96
N TYR A 140 1.57 11.78 15.78
CA TYR A 140 0.86 10.73 16.52
C TYR A 140 1.41 9.32 16.24
N ALA A 141 1.69 9.02 14.98
CA ALA A 141 2.21 7.73 14.53
C ALA A 141 3.65 7.46 15.03
N LEU A 142 4.50 8.51 15.15
CA LEU A 142 5.85 8.40 15.70
C LEU A 142 5.85 7.87 17.13
N LEU A 143 4.93 8.32 17.97
CA LEU A 143 4.81 7.87 19.35
C LEU A 143 4.51 6.36 19.45
N LYS A 144 4.04 5.77 18.36
CA LYS A 144 3.65 4.35 18.27
C LYS A 144 4.57 3.54 17.36
N ASN A 145 5.63 4.16 16.86
CA ASN A 145 6.54 3.53 15.89
C ASN A 145 5.82 3.01 14.64
N VAL A 146 4.90 3.82 14.10
CA VAL A 146 4.13 3.53 12.88
C VAL A 146 4.57 4.46 11.76
N CYS A 147 4.71 3.91 10.57
CA CYS A 147 4.98 4.63 9.33
C CYS A 147 3.68 4.84 8.55
N LEU A 148 3.45 6.07 8.10
CA LEU A 148 2.40 6.37 7.13
C LEU A 148 3.00 6.31 5.73
N ILE A 149 2.29 5.71 4.79
CA ILE A 149 2.74 5.63 3.41
C ILE A 149 1.70 6.21 2.47
N LEU A 150 2.14 7.03 1.51
CA LEU A 150 1.29 7.63 0.49
C LEU A 150 1.46 6.87 -0.83
N GLU A 151 0.36 6.50 -1.43
CA GLU A 151 0.32 5.86 -2.72
C GLU A 151 0.08 6.89 -3.84
N PRO A 152 1.01 7.12 -4.77
CA PRO A 152 0.69 7.79 -6.03
C PRO A 152 -0.28 6.93 -6.84
N VAL A 153 -1.41 7.52 -7.26
CA VAL A 153 -2.50 6.81 -7.96
C VAL A 153 -2.79 7.49 -9.29
N ASN A 154 -3.09 6.73 -10.33
CA ASN A 154 -3.24 7.22 -11.69
C ASN A 154 -4.34 8.30 -11.84
N ARG A 155 -4.19 9.12 -12.90
CA ARG A 155 -5.06 10.27 -13.24
C ARG A 155 -6.53 9.93 -13.47
N TYR A 156 -6.85 8.69 -13.78
CA TYR A 156 -8.23 8.25 -13.99
C TYR A 156 -8.99 8.02 -12.68
N GLU A 157 -8.27 7.86 -11.57
CA GLU A 157 -8.85 7.60 -10.26
C GLU A 157 -8.80 8.83 -9.33
N ILE A 158 -7.78 9.69 -9.47
CA ILE A 158 -7.61 10.87 -8.64
C ILE A 158 -6.74 11.93 -9.35
N ASP A 159 -6.91 13.21 -8.98
CA ASP A 159 -6.20 14.35 -9.59
C ASP A 159 -5.12 14.97 -8.68
N PHE A 160 -4.71 14.25 -7.66
CA PHE A 160 -3.73 14.72 -6.67
C PHE A 160 -2.68 13.67 -6.35
N ILE A 161 -1.42 13.94 -6.68
CA ILE A 161 -0.25 13.06 -6.54
C ILE A 161 -0.40 11.79 -7.37
N ASN A 162 -0.02 11.89 -8.63
CA ASN A 162 -0.18 10.82 -9.60
C ASN A 162 1.14 10.07 -9.89
N THR A 163 2.30 10.74 -9.80
CA THR A 163 3.61 10.14 -10.08
C THR A 163 4.44 9.95 -8.81
N VAL A 164 5.43 9.05 -8.86
CA VAL A 164 6.40 8.85 -7.78
C VAL A 164 7.19 10.14 -7.51
N GLU A 165 7.57 10.88 -8.56
CA GLU A 165 8.28 12.15 -8.44
C GLU A 165 7.45 13.21 -7.71
N GLU A 166 6.14 13.35 -8.03
CA GLU A 166 5.24 14.25 -7.30
C GLU A 166 5.14 13.84 -5.82
N GLY A 167 5.01 12.54 -5.56
CA GLY A 167 5.02 12.00 -4.20
C GLY A 167 6.30 12.35 -3.45
N ALA A 168 7.47 12.18 -4.06
CA ALA A 168 8.76 12.50 -3.45
C ALA A 168 8.89 14.00 -3.11
N LYS A 169 8.42 14.89 -4.01
CA LYS A 169 8.35 16.33 -3.74
C LYS A 169 7.45 16.65 -2.53
N LEU A 170 6.32 15.95 -2.44
CA LEU A 170 5.40 16.11 -1.31
C LEU A 170 6.02 15.58 0.00
N MET A 171 6.74 14.44 -0.03
CA MET A 171 7.46 13.92 1.15
C MET A 171 8.47 14.92 1.69
N LYS A 172 9.22 15.61 0.81
CA LYS A 172 10.14 16.70 1.20
C LYS A 172 9.41 17.87 1.87
N LYS A 173 8.21 18.25 1.37
CA LYS A 173 7.38 19.30 1.99
C LYS A 173 6.84 18.86 3.36
N VAL A 174 6.37 17.62 3.49
CA VAL A 174 5.90 17.08 4.79
C VAL A 174 7.05 17.05 5.79
N GLY A 175 8.23 16.58 5.39
CA GLY A 175 9.44 16.63 6.21
C GLY A 175 9.42 15.72 7.44
N MET A 176 8.55 14.71 7.49
CA MET A 176 8.43 13.79 8.62
C MET A 176 9.16 12.46 8.34
N PRO A 177 9.95 11.94 9.30
CA PRO A 177 10.78 10.75 9.07
C PRO A 177 9.97 9.46 8.88
N ASN A 178 8.73 9.45 9.35
CA ASN A 178 7.81 8.31 9.25
C ASN A 178 6.69 8.51 8.22
N MET A 179 6.90 9.43 7.26
CA MET A 179 6.06 9.57 6.07
C MET A 179 6.85 9.10 4.85
N ARG A 180 6.34 8.11 4.13
CA ARG A 180 7.02 7.47 3.00
C ARG A 180 6.05 7.27 1.83
N LEU A 181 6.55 6.67 0.75
CA LEU A 181 5.77 6.35 -0.45
C LEU A 181 5.50 4.85 -0.56
N MET A 182 4.40 4.56 -1.23
CA MET A 182 4.01 3.24 -1.71
C MET A 182 3.67 3.32 -3.20
N PRO A 183 4.68 3.26 -4.09
CA PRO A 183 4.41 3.10 -5.52
C PRO A 183 3.61 1.82 -5.80
N ASP A 184 2.66 1.90 -6.75
CA ASP A 184 1.97 0.76 -7.34
C ASP A 184 2.39 0.64 -8.81
N LEU A 185 2.94 -0.50 -9.22
CA LEU A 185 3.45 -0.72 -10.57
C LEU A 185 2.37 -0.55 -11.63
N PHE A 186 1.10 -0.87 -11.33
CA PHE A 186 -0.02 -0.61 -12.23
C PHE A 186 -0.24 0.89 -12.45
N HIS A 187 -0.23 1.70 -11.38
CA HIS A 187 -0.38 3.14 -11.50
C HIS A 187 0.84 3.77 -12.20
N MET A 188 2.04 3.32 -11.86
CA MET A 188 3.28 3.78 -12.51
C MET A 188 3.30 3.46 -14.00
N ASN A 189 2.75 2.33 -14.45
CA ASN A 189 2.64 1.99 -15.87
C ASN A 189 1.80 3.00 -16.68
N ILE A 190 0.91 3.74 -16.01
CA ILE A 190 0.05 4.77 -16.63
C ILE A 190 0.70 6.16 -16.56
N GLU A 191 1.39 6.47 -15.45
CA GLU A 191 1.81 7.82 -15.10
C GLU A 191 3.30 8.09 -15.27
N ASP A 192 4.15 7.10 -14.97
CA ASP A 192 5.59 7.31 -14.95
C ASP A 192 6.25 6.91 -16.26
N ASN A 193 7.22 7.70 -16.72
CA ASN A 193 7.90 7.45 -18.00
C ASN A 193 8.86 6.23 -17.93
N ASN A 194 9.36 5.91 -16.73
CA ASN A 194 10.34 4.85 -16.53
C ASN A 194 10.20 4.28 -15.12
N ILE A 195 9.47 3.20 -14.97
CA ILE A 195 9.19 2.56 -13.67
C ILE A 195 10.49 2.29 -12.88
N GLY A 196 11.47 1.63 -13.49
CA GLY A 196 12.72 1.29 -12.82
C GLY A 196 13.53 2.53 -12.41
N GLY A 197 13.58 3.55 -13.27
CA GLY A 197 14.27 4.81 -13.00
C GLY A 197 13.62 5.60 -11.86
N GLU A 198 12.29 5.69 -11.84
CA GLU A 198 11.55 6.37 -10.78
C GLU A 198 11.67 5.66 -9.44
N LEU A 199 11.61 4.34 -9.41
CA LEU A 199 11.85 3.56 -8.19
C LEU A 199 13.25 3.78 -7.65
N ALA A 200 14.28 3.63 -8.50
CA ALA A 200 15.67 3.78 -8.06
C ALA A 200 15.99 5.22 -7.64
N GLY A 201 15.51 6.21 -8.38
CA GLY A 201 15.79 7.64 -8.12
C GLY A 201 15.12 8.20 -6.87
N ASN A 202 14.03 7.57 -6.41
CA ASN A 202 13.25 8.02 -5.25
C ASN A 202 13.25 7.00 -4.09
N MET A 203 14.16 6.02 -4.10
CA MET A 203 14.19 4.91 -3.13
C MET A 203 14.26 5.37 -1.67
N GLU A 204 14.90 6.49 -1.39
CA GLU A 204 14.96 7.08 -0.04
C GLU A 204 13.58 7.35 0.58
N PHE A 205 12.56 7.56 -0.26
CA PHE A 205 11.17 7.79 0.17
C PHE A 205 10.31 6.53 0.14
N ILE A 206 10.71 5.47 -0.55
CA ILE A 206 9.89 4.27 -0.77
C ILE A 206 10.02 3.30 0.41
N LYS A 207 8.89 2.89 0.96
CA LYS A 207 8.84 1.92 2.08
C LYS A 207 8.13 0.63 1.72
N TYR A 208 7.21 0.66 0.76
CA TYR A 208 6.32 -0.42 0.40
C TYR A 208 6.02 -0.33 -1.09
N ILE A 209 5.74 -1.44 -1.76
CA ILE A 209 5.41 -1.44 -3.20
C ILE A 209 4.19 -2.33 -3.43
N HIS A 210 3.17 -1.78 -4.09
CA HIS A 210 2.11 -2.58 -4.68
C HIS A 210 2.57 -3.18 -6.00
N ILE A 211 2.29 -4.46 -6.18
CA ILE A 211 2.71 -5.19 -7.38
C ILE A 211 1.49 -5.77 -8.10
N ALA A 212 1.32 -5.35 -9.32
CA ALA A 212 0.35 -5.86 -10.27
C ALA A 212 0.95 -5.79 -11.67
N ASP A 213 0.39 -6.52 -12.63
CA ASP A 213 0.79 -6.36 -14.03
C ASP A 213 0.14 -5.11 -14.66
N SER A 214 0.56 -4.73 -15.83
CA SER A 214 0.13 -3.55 -16.58
C SER A 214 -1.38 -3.43 -16.80
N ASN A 215 -2.11 -4.51 -16.69
CA ASN A 215 -3.56 -4.63 -16.81
C ASN A 215 -4.26 -4.88 -15.45
N ARG A 216 -3.53 -4.70 -14.35
CA ARG A 216 -3.94 -4.96 -12.95
C ARG A 216 -4.28 -6.43 -12.66
N LEU A 217 -3.87 -7.35 -13.53
CA LEU A 217 -3.93 -8.80 -13.27
C LEU A 217 -2.69 -9.26 -12.48
N ALA A 218 -2.64 -10.55 -12.17
CA ALA A 218 -1.48 -11.18 -11.55
C ALA A 218 -0.22 -10.97 -12.42
N PRO A 219 0.97 -10.76 -11.79
CA PRO A 219 2.23 -10.66 -12.50
C PRO A 219 2.47 -11.80 -13.49
N GLY A 220 2.88 -11.44 -14.70
CA GLY A 220 3.07 -12.37 -15.82
C GLY A 220 1.85 -12.52 -16.74
N TRP A 221 0.71 -11.89 -16.42
CA TRP A 221 -0.48 -11.88 -17.29
C TRP A 221 -0.71 -10.57 -18.04
N GLY A 222 0.26 -9.66 -18.01
CA GLY A 222 0.31 -8.43 -18.78
C GLY A 222 1.63 -8.28 -19.51
N HIS A 223 2.16 -7.05 -19.55
CA HIS A 223 3.39 -6.73 -20.27
C HIS A 223 4.40 -5.91 -19.46
N THR A 224 4.26 -5.88 -18.13
CA THR A 224 5.25 -5.25 -17.24
C THR A 224 6.58 -6.01 -17.29
N ASP A 225 7.68 -5.31 -17.54
CA ASP A 225 9.03 -5.91 -17.50
C ASP A 225 9.51 -6.08 -16.05
N PHE A 226 9.00 -7.11 -15.37
CA PHE A 226 9.40 -7.41 -13.99
C PHE A 226 10.89 -7.66 -13.81
N PRO A 227 11.62 -8.37 -14.69
CA PRO A 227 13.07 -8.49 -14.61
C PRO A 227 13.78 -7.14 -14.54
N LEU A 228 13.34 -6.15 -15.34
CA LEU A 228 13.90 -4.80 -15.30
C LEU A 228 13.55 -4.07 -14.00
N VAL A 229 12.31 -4.20 -13.52
CA VAL A 229 11.89 -3.64 -12.23
C VAL A 229 12.72 -4.22 -11.09
N PHE A 230 12.86 -5.55 -11.01
CA PHE A 230 13.65 -6.21 -9.98
C PHE A 230 15.14 -5.83 -10.04
N LYS A 231 15.70 -5.63 -11.24
CA LYS A 231 17.05 -5.11 -11.40
C LYS A 231 17.21 -3.71 -10.82
N ALA A 232 16.22 -2.81 -11.05
CA ALA A 232 16.24 -1.45 -10.49
C ALA A 232 16.12 -1.46 -8.96
N LEU A 233 15.24 -2.29 -8.40
CA LEU A 233 15.09 -2.48 -6.96
C LEU A 233 16.39 -3.03 -6.33
N LEU A 234 17.06 -3.99 -6.97
CA LEU A 234 18.34 -4.55 -6.51
C LEU A 234 19.42 -3.46 -6.47
N TYR A 235 19.53 -2.69 -7.53
CA TYR A 235 20.49 -1.58 -7.61
C TYR A 235 20.26 -0.54 -6.50
N ALA A 236 19.00 -0.27 -6.18
CA ALA A 236 18.60 0.68 -5.15
C ALA A 236 18.59 0.10 -3.71
N GLY A 237 18.85 -1.21 -3.54
CA GLY A 237 18.92 -1.85 -2.24
C GLY A 237 17.57 -2.00 -1.51
N TYR A 238 16.47 -2.12 -2.26
CA TYR A 238 15.16 -2.27 -1.65
C TYR A 238 15.01 -3.60 -0.91
N ASP A 239 14.54 -3.62 0.33
CA ASP A 239 14.37 -4.81 1.17
C ASP A 239 12.96 -4.93 1.79
N GLY A 240 12.02 -4.07 1.35
CA GLY A 240 10.67 -3.99 1.88
C GLY A 240 9.70 -5.07 1.39
N TRP A 241 8.41 -4.75 1.54
CA TRP A 241 7.30 -5.58 1.09
C TRP A 241 6.93 -5.32 -0.36
N LEU A 242 6.60 -6.40 -1.07
CA LEU A 242 5.85 -6.37 -2.31
C LEU A 242 4.45 -6.91 -2.01
N SER A 243 3.39 -6.14 -2.22
CA SER A 243 2.02 -6.57 -1.95
C SER A 243 1.21 -6.70 -3.23
N ALA A 244 0.60 -7.86 -3.43
CA ALA A 244 -0.27 -8.09 -4.56
C ALA A 244 -1.62 -7.39 -4.34
N GLU A 245 -1.83 -6.25 -5.02
CA GLU A 245 -3.10 -5.56 -5.15
C GLU A 245 -3.61 -5.71 -6.58
N ILE A 246 -4.18 -6.88 -6.88
CA ILE A 246 -4.55 -7.32 -8.22
C ILE A 246 -6.04 -7.63 -8.34
N LEU A 247 -6.54 -7.66 -9.57
CA LEU A 247 -7.88 -8.16 -9.85
C LEU A 247 -7.93 -9.69 -9.63
N PRO A 248 -8.94 -10.22 -8.92
CA PRO A 248 -9.10 -11.65 -8.64
C PRO A 248 -9.62 -12.42 -9.87
N ARG A 249 -8.87 -12.39 -10.97
CA ARG A 249 -9.27 -13.01 -12.26
C ARG A 249 -8.24 -14.03 -12.71
N PRO A 250 -8.68 -15.16 -13.34
CA PRO A 250 -10.08 -15.54 -13.61
C PRO A 250 -10.87 -15.84 -12.33
N ASP A 251 -10.20 -16.17 -11.25
CA ASP A 251 -10.70 -16.40 -9.89
C ASP A 251 -9.61 -16.02 -8.86
N PRO A 252 -9.97 -15.82 -7.58
CA PRO A 252 -9.01 -15.41 -6.54
C PRO A 252 -7.83 -16.36 -6.37
N ASP A 253 -8.08 -17.66 -6.44
CA ASP A 253 -7.04 -18.67 -6.21
C ASP A 253 -6.03 -18.70 -7.35
N SER A 254 -6.51 -18.72 -8.59
CA SER A 254 -5.64 -18.64 -9.77
C SER A 254 -4.78 -17.37 -9.77
N ALA A 255 -5.36 -16.22 -9.42
CA ALA A 255 -4.63 -14.96 -9.35
C ALA A 255 -3.54 -14.97 -8.25
N ALA A 256 -3.87 -15.49 -7.06
CA ALA A 256 -2.94 -15.60 -5.95
C ALA A 256 -1.80 -16.59 -6.25
N LEU A 257 -2.11 -17.76 -6.79
CA LEU A 257 -1.11 -18.78 -7.15
C LEU A 257 -0.19 -18.30 -8.27
N GLN A 258 -0.73 -17.71 -9.34
CA GLN A 258 0.08 -17.12 -10.42
C GLN A 258 1.07 -16.09 -9.88
N THR A 259 0.65 -15.24 -8.96
CA THR A 259 1.53 -14.24 -8.34
C THR A 259 2.71 -14.90 -7.61
N ILE A 260 2.44 -15.93 -6.80
CA ILE A 260 3.49 -16.69 -6.10
C ILE A 260 4.42 -17.40 -7.09
N GLU A 261 3.88 -18.11 -8.04
CA GLU A 261 4.66 -18.89 -9.01
C GLU A 261 5.58 -17.99 -9.85
N PHE A 262 5.08 -16.83 -10.27
CA PHE A 262 5.83 -15.90 -11.08
C PHE A 262 6.89 -15.12 -10.28
N LEU A 263 6.55 -14.60 -9.09
CA LEU A 263 7.43 -13.71 -8.34
C LEU A 263 8.45 -14.44 -7.47
N THR A 264 8.15 -15.63 -6.95
CA THR A 264 9.04 -16.35 -6.03
C THR A 264 10.44 -16.58 -6.62
N PRO A 265 10.60 -17.03 -7.88
CA PRO A 265 11.93 -17.16 -8.49
C PRO A 265 12.68 -15.81 -8.57
N LEU A 266 12.00 -14.72 -8.92
CA LEU A 266 12.58 -13.38 -9.02
C LEU A 266 13.04 -12.87 -7.65
N ILE A 267 12.21 -13.04 -6.61
CA ILE A 267 12.52 -12.63 -5.23
C ILE A 267 13.68 -13.44 -4.69
N ARG A 268 13.75 -14.74 -4.96
CA ARG A 268 14.85 -15.59 -4.53
C ARG A 268 16.18 -15.16 -5.16
N ASP A 269 16.21 -15.00 -6.48
CA ASP A 269 17.40 -14.51 -7.21
C ASP A 269 17.82 -13.12 -6.71
N TYR A 270 16.84 -12.24 -6.45
CA TYR A 270 17.07 -10.93 -5.86
C TYR A 270 17.75 -11.03 -4.48
N ASN A 271 17.17 -11.79 -3.55
CA ASN A 271 17.66 -11.90 -2.19
C ASN A 271 19.08 -12.52 -2.15
N GLU A 272 19.37 -13.52 -3.01
CA GLU A 272 20.71 -14.10 -3.15
C GLU A 272 21.75 -13.09 -3.66
N LYS A 273 21.36 -12.20 -4.58
CA LYS A 273 22.24 -11.14 -5.10
C LYS A 273 22.47 -10.04 -4.08
N LEU A 274 21.42 -9.62 -3.37
CA LEU A 274 21.51 -8.58 -2.34
C LEU A 274 22.49 -9.00 -1.24
N MET A 275 22.44 -10.25 -0.77
CA MET A 275 23.38 -10.77 0.24
C MET A 275 24.84 -10.80 -0.20
N LYS A 276 25.12 -10.71 -1.50
CA LYS A 276 26.50 -10.66 -2.03
C LYS A 276 27.04 -9.23 -2.16
N VAL A 277 26.19 -8.23 -2.03
CA VAL A 277 26.54 -6.81 -2.17
C VAL A 277 26.75 -6.13 -0.82
N ILE A 278 26.15 -6.70 0.24
CA ILE A 278 26.36 -6.29 1.64
C ILE A 278 27.54 -7.05 2.24
#